data_973cf1883839fe1dc1fe21b1c8f161b4
#
_entry.id   973cf1883839fe1dc1fe21b1c8f161b4
#
_cell.length_a   1.000
_cell.length_b   1.000
_cell.length_c   1.000
_cell.angle_alpha   90.00
_cell.angle_beta   90.00
_cell.angle_gamma   90.00
#
_symmetry.space_group_name_H-M   'P 1'
#
loop_
_entity.id
_entity.type
_entity.pdbx_description
1 polymer ?
#
loop_
_entity_poly.entity_id
_entity_poly.type
_entity_poly.pdbx_seq_one_letter_code
_entity_poly.pdbx_strand_id
1 'polypeptide(L)'
;MTMDEIQIEDLKIYGYHGVYPEEEARGQDFVLSVRLFLSLQEAGLDDDLDKSISYEEVCLFLKREFNKERHQLIETVAERLSAALFLKYDSLKELEIKLSKPDAPIDAQFKNVSVCIRRKRHTVFLAYGANEGNCEKQIEDGLKMIDEDPFCGVVKKTKPVITTPYGGVEQQDFYNGAAQIWTLYEPHRLLAFLHKVEEAQGLDRSRKQHWGPRPLDLDIIFYDDLILDEADLVIPHPDMAARDFVLKPLAELAPFYRHPITKKTVAEMAAASMEKHIVS
;
A
#
# COMPACT_ATOMS: atom_id res chain seq x y z
N MET A 1 -16.83 -0.99 -14.62
CA MET A 1 -16.57 -0.04 -15.72
C MET A 1 -15.16 -0.29 -16.19
N THR A 2 -14.94 -0.38 -17.51
CA THR A 2 -13.58 -0.36 -18.08
C THR A 2 -13.00 1.02 -17.86
N MET A 3 -11.80 1.12 -17.30
CA MET A 3 -11.07 2.39 -17.22
C MET A 3 -10.45 2.70 -18.58
N ASP A 4 -10.31 3.99 -18.88
CA ASP A 4 -9.54 4.42 -20.04
C ASP A 4 -8.06 4.16 -19.80
N GLU A 5 -7.25 4.13 -20.88
CA GLU A 5 -5.81 3.88 -20.77
C GLU A 5 -4.98 4.75 -21.70
N ILE A 6 -3.79 5.09 -21.22
CA ILE A 6 -2.69 5.61 -22.04
C ILE A 6 -1.68 4.47 -22.22
N GLN A 7 -1.29 4.18 -23.47
CA GLN A 7 -0.30 3.14 -23.78
C GLN A 7 0.99 3.77 -24.32
N ILE A 8 2.10 3.31 -23.77
CA ILE A 8 3.45 3.57 -24.29
C ILE A 8 4.03 2.22 -24.67
N GLU A 9 4.30 2.02 -25.95
CA GLU A 9 4.78 0.74 -26.47
C GLU A 9 6.24 0.84 -26.91
N ASP A 10 7.01 -0.17 -26.56
CA ASP A 10 8.38 -0.42 -27.01
C ASP A 10 9.35 0.76 -26.81
N LEU A 11 9.25 1.46 -25.67
CA LEU A 11 10.21 2.48 -25.26
C LEU A 11 11.58 1.84 -25.04
N LYS A 12 12.54 2.16 -25.88
CA LYS A 12 13.91 1.66 -25.75
C LYS A 12 14.68 2.44 -24.70
N ILE A 13 15.33 1.72 -23.82
CA ILE A 13 16.16 2.27 -22.75
C ILE A 13 17.43 1.43 -22.64
N TYR A 14 18.58 2.08 -22.70
CA TYR A 14 19.85 1.43 -22.41
C TYR A 14 20.11 1.41 -20.91
N GLY A 15 20.59 0.27 -20.37
CA GLY A 15 20.84 0.14 -18.94
C GLY A 15 21.75 -1.04 -18.57
N TYR A 16 22.02 -1.17 -17.27
CA TYR A 16 23.04 -2.06 -16.70
C TYR A 16 22.46 -3.12 -15.74
N HIS A 17 21.16 -3.39 -15.84
CA HIS A 17 20.49 -4.34 -14.96
C HIS A 17 20.79 -5.78 -15.36
N GLY A 18 20.99 -6.64 -14.36
CA GLY A 18 21.23 -8.05 -14.55
C GLY A 18 22.12 -8.65 -13.45
N VAL A 19 22.25 -9.98 -13.45
CA VAL A 19 22.99 -10.75 -12.43
C VAL A 19 24.45 -10.99 -12.83
N TYR A 20 24.80 -10.88 -14.11
CA TYR A 20 26.13 -11.18 -14.61
C TYR A 20 27.05 -9.95 -14.61
N PRO A 21 28.37 -10.13 -14.32
CA PRO A 21 29.33 -9.01 -14.36
C PRO A 21 29.43 -8.33 -15.72
N GLU A 22 29.24 -9.06 -16.81
CA GLU A 22 29.26 -8.52 -18.19
C GLU A 22 28.11 -7.54 -18.43
N GLU A 23 26.95 -7.76 -17.83
CA GLU A 23 25.79 -6.88 -17.92
C GLU A 23 26.05 -5.56 -17.17
N GLU A 24 26.72 -5.64 -16.02
CA GLU A 24 27.16 -4.47 -15.27
C GLU A 24 28.22 -3.66 -16.01
N ALA A 25 29.17 -4.33 -16.68
CA ALA A 25 30.29 -3.69 -17.36
C ALA A 25 29.89 -3.06 -18.71
N ARG A 26 29.02 -3.72 -19.46
CA ARG A 26 28.69 -3.34 -20.84
C ARG A 26 27.30 -2.73 -21.00
N GLY A 27 26.34 -3.11 -20.12
CA GLY A 27 24.94 -2.78 -20.31
C GLY A 27 24.33 -3.46 -21.54
N GLN A 28 23.05 -3.17 -21.78
CA GLN A 28 22.31 -3.64 -22.96
C GLN A 28 21.05 -2.82 -23.20
N ASP A 29 20.40 -3.04 -24.32
CA ASP A 29 19.09 -2.48 -24.61
C ASP A 29 17.99 -3.23 -23.84
N PHE A 30 17.09 -2.47 -23.26
CA PHE A 30 15.82 -2.92 -22.71
C PHE A 30 14.67 -2.29 -23.48
N VAL A 31 13.54 -2.99 -23.52
CA VAL A 31 12.32 -2.50 -24.14
C VAL A 31 11.22 -2.48 -23.09
N LEU A 32 10.69 -1.29 -22.84
CA LEU A 32 9.68 -1.03 -21.82
C LEU A 32 8.36 -0.65 -22.47
N SER A 33 7.28 -1.38 -22.17
CA SER A 33 5.91 -0.98 -22.51
C SER A 33 5.12 -0.76 -21.24
N VAL A 34 4.32 0.30 -21.20
CA VAL A 34 3.53 0.70 -20.04
C VAL A 34 2.11 1.03 -20.45
N ARG A 35 1.14 0.51 -19.71
CA ARG A 35 -0.28 0.88 -19.80
C ARG A 35 -0.69 1.56 -18.50
N LEU A 36 -1.21 2.77 -18.60
CA LEU A 36 -1.63 3.60 -17.47
C LEU A 36 -3.15 3.70 -17.49
N PHE A 37 -3.82 3.21 -16.45
CA PHE A 37 -5.27 3.18 -16.33
C PHE A 37 -5.75 4.34 -15.44
N LEU A 38 -6.55 5.23 -16.02
CA LEU A 38 -7.09 6.43 -15.39
C LEU A 38 -8.37 6.88 -16.09
N SER A 39 -9.03 7.94 -15.62
CA SER A 39 -10.14 8.55 -16.33
C SER A 39 -9.60 9.61 -17.30
N LEU A 40 -9.95 9.51 -18.57
CA LEU A 40 -9.54 10.45 -19.64
C LEU A 40 -10.72 11.30 -20.15
N GLN A 41 -11.93 11.05 -19.66
CA GLN A 41 -13.14 11.68 -20.18
C GLN A 41 -13.11 13.20 -20.08
N GLU A 42 -12.76 13.74 -18.90
CA GLU A 42 -12.72 15.21 -18.71
C GLU A 42 -11.63 15.86 -19.57
N ALA A 43 -10.44 15.24 -19.60
CA ALA A 43 -9.36 15.75 -20.45
C ALA A 43 -9.75 15.78 -21.93
N GLY A 44 -10.43 14.72 -22.42
CA GLY A 44 -10.86 14.63 -23.80
C GLY A 44 -12.05 15.54 -24.16
N LEU A 45 -12.95 15.83 -23.22
CA LEU A 45 -14.07 16.76 -23.44
C LEU A 45 -13.64 18.22 -23.43
N ASP A 46 -12.68 18.57 -22.57
CA ASP A 46 -12.26 19.95 -22.35
C ASP A 46 -10.99 20.33 -23.13
N ASP A 47 -10.36 19.39 -23.83
CA ASP A 47 -9.06 19.52 -24.51
C ASP A 47 -7.97 20.08 -23.58
N ASP A 48 -7.92 19.54 -22.36
CA ASP A 48 -7.11 20.06 -21.27
C ASP A 48 -6.10 18.99 -20.78
N LEU A 49 -4.81 19.25 -21.03
CA LEU A 49 -3.73 18.33 -20.66
C LEU A 49 -3.56 18.21 -19.14
N ASP A 50 -3.88 19.25 -18.36
CA ASP A 50 -3.75 19.24 -16.90
C ASP A 50 -4.70 18.23 -16.24
N LYS A 51 -5.73 17.76 -16.97
CA LYS A 51 -6.66 16.68 -16.58
C LYS A 51 -6.22 15.30 -17.02
N SER A 52 -5.04 15.17 -17.61
CA SER A 52 -4.49 13.93 -18.13
C SER A 52 -3.08 13.66 -17.59
N ILE A 53 -2.40 12.67 -18.15
CA ILE A 53 -0.99 12.39 -17.91
C ILE A 53 -0.24 12.58 -19.25
N SER A 54 0.74 13.47 -19.27
CA SER A 54 1.60 13.66 -20.42
C SER A 54 2.48 12.43 -20.67
N TYR A 55 2.25 11.73 -21.75
CA TYR A 55 3.07 10.56 -22.13
C TYR A 55 4.53 10.94 -22.45
N GLU A 56 4.82 12.18 -22.88
CA GLU A 56 6.19 12.67 -23.04
C GLU A 56 6.90 12.73 -21.67
N GLU A 57 6.25 13.34 -20.69
CA GLU A 57 6.80 13.37 -19.32
C GLU A 57 6.98 11.97 -18.73
N VAL A 58 6.04 11.06 -18.99
CA VAL A 58 6.16 9.66 -18.55
C VAL A 58 7.39 9.00 -19.17
N CYS A 59 7.62 9.16 -20.47
CA CYS A 59 8.80 8.59 -21.15
C CYS A 59 10.11 9.13 -20.58
N LEU A 60 10.20 10.44 -20.35
CA LEU A 60 11.39 11.07 -19.76
C LEU A 60 11.60 10.63 -18.32
N PHE A 61 10.53 10.57 -17.56
CA PHE A 61 10.54 10.10 -16.17
C PHE A 61 11.00 8.65 -16.06
N LEU A 62 10.42 7.74 -16.86
CA LEU A 62 10.78 6.33 -16.88
C LEU A 62 12.26 6.11 -17.25
N LYS A 63 12.79 6.83 -18.26
CA LYS A 63 14.22 6.75 -18.62
C LYS A 63 15.13 7.16 -17.48
N ARG A 64 14.75 8.19 -16.73
CA ARG A 64 15.52 8.66 -15.57
C ARG A 64 15.46 7.66 -14.42
N GLU A 65 14.27 7.22 -14.02
CA GLU A 65 14.09 6.30 -12.90
C GLU A 65 14.70 4.92 -13.20
N PHE A 66 14.62 4.44 -14.45
CA PHE A 66 15.23 3.19 -14.87
C PHE A 66 16.75 3.16 -14.59
N ASN A 67 17.44 4.27 -14.83
CA ASN A 67 18.89 4.36 -14.68
C ASN A 67 19.37 4.94 -13.32
N LYS A 68 18.47 5.15 -12.37
CA LYS A 68 18.79 5.75 -11.07
C LYS A 68 19.63 4.83 -10.19
N GLU A 69 19.32 3.55 -10.22
CA GLU A 69 20.00 2.50 -9.46
C GLU A 69 20.09 1.24 -10.30
N ARG A 70 21.20 0.50 -10.17
CA ARG A 70 21.33 -0.82 -10.81
C ARG A 70 20.65 -1.89 -9.95
N HIS A 71 19.91 -2.77 -10.59
CA HIS A 71 19.28 -3.93 -9.96
C HIS A 71 19.68 -5.22 -10.66
N GLN A 72 19.75 -6.32 -9.90
CA GLN A 72 20.06 -7.65 -10.44
C GLN A 72 18.87 -8.23 -11.22
N LEU A 73 17.64 -7.98 -10.75
CA LEU A 73 16.42 -8.55 -11.30
C LEU A 73 15.62 -7.48 -12.06
N ILE A 74 15.17 -7.81 -13.26
CA ILE A 74 14.26 -6.94 -14.04
C ILE A 74 12.90 -6.81 -13.37
N GLU A 75 12.50 -7.80 -12.56
CA GLU A 75 11.34 -7.76 -11.67
C GLU A 75 11.43 -6.59 -10.70
N THR A 76 12.59 -6.39 -10.07
CA THR A 76 12.83 -5.27 -9.15
C THR A 76 12.74 -3.93 -9.88
N VAL A 77 13.29 -3.85 -11.09
CA VAL A 77 13.18 -2.65 -11.91
C VAL A 77 11.71 -2.32 -12.20
N ALA A 78 10.93 -3.31 -12.64
CA ALA A 78 9.51 -3.13 -12.94
C ALA A 78 8.72 -2.66 -11.71
N GLU A 79 8.96 -3.25 -10.53
CA GLU A 79 8.33 -2.83 -9.25
C GLU A 79 8.69 -1.39 -8.87
N ARG A 80 9.96 -1.01 -8.98
CA ARG A 80 10.43 0.35 -8.67
C ARG A 80 9.84 1.39 -9.62
N LEU A 81 9.80 1.11 -10.92
CA LEU A 81 9.15 1.98 -11.91
C LEU A 81 7.65 2.13 -11.64
N SER A 82 6.99 1.02 -11.27
CA SER A 82 5.58 1.03 -10.88
C SER A 82 5.34 1.94 -9.68
N ALA A 83 6.08 1.76 -8.59
CA ALA A 83 5.97 2.59 -7.40
C ALA A 83 6.23 4.08 -7.71
N ALA A 84 7.28 4.37 -8.48
CA ALA A 84 7.62 5.73 -8.85
C ALA A 84 6.52 6.43 -9.68
N LEU A 85 5.84 5.70 -10.58
CA LEU A 85 4.69 6.21 -11.33
C LEU A 85 3.50 6.51 -10.43
N PHE A 86 3.18 5.63 -9.48
CA PHE A 86 2.09 5.87 -8.53
C PHE A 86 2.38 7.02 -7.56
N LEU A 87 3.64 7.23 -7.16
CA LEU A 87 4.04 8.37 -6.34
C LEU A 87 3.96 9.69 -7.11
N LYS A 88 4.24 9.66 -8.42
CA LYS A 88 4.23 10.88 -9.26
C LYS A 88 2.82 11.29 -9.70
N TYR A 89 1.93 10.32 -9.99
CA TYR A 89 0.63 10.58 -10.60
C TYR A 89 -0.51 10.08 -9.71
N ASP A 90 -1.15 10.97 -8.95
CA ASP A 90 -2.27 10.63 -8.05
C ASP A 90 -3.53 10.17 -8.80
N SER A 91 -3.72 10.61 -10.03
CA SER A 91 -4.82 10.19 -10.90
C SER A 91 -4.71 8.74 -11.37
N LEU A 92 -3.50 8.16 -11.32
CA LEU A 92 -3.23 6.79 -11.74
C LEU A 92 -3.89 5.79 -10.77
N LYS A 93 -4.76 4.92 -11.29
CA LYS A 93 -5.49 3.92 -10.51
C LYS A 93 -4.86 2.54 -10.58
N GLU A 94 -4.38 2.18 -11.77
CA GLU A 94 -3.78 0.90 -12.07
C GLU A 94 -2.76 1.09 -13.20
N LEU A 95 -1.75 0.23 -13.27
CA LEU A 95 -0.81 0.19 -14.37
C LEU A 95 -0.37 -1.23 -14.69
N GLU A 96 0.09 -1.43 -15.91
CA GLU A 96 0.78 -2.62 -16.36
C GLU A 96 2.14 -2.21 -16.94
N ILE A 97 3.19 -2.90 -16.49
CA ILE A 97 4.55 -2.72 -17.00
C ILE A 97 5.02 -4.04 -17.57
N LYS A 98 5.44 -4.01 -18.85
CA LYS A 98 6.18 -5.10 -19.49
C LYS A 98 7.60 -4.62 -19.74
N LEU A 99 8.56 -5.24 -19.04
CA LEU A 99 9.99 -4.97 -19.24
C LEU A 99 10.65 -6.15 -19.90
N SER A 100 11.20 -5.91 -21.08
CA SER A 100 11.81 -6.90 -21.96
C SER A 100 13.34 -6.73 -22.01
N LYS A 101 14.02 -7.85 -22.10
CA LYS A 101 15.47 -7.98 -22.20
C LYS A 101 15.81 -8.85 -23.41
N PRO A 102 15.80 -8.26 -24.63
CA PRO A 102 15.97 -9.01 -25.87
C PRO A 102 17.31 -9.77 -25.96
N ASP A 103 18.37 -9.13 -25.47
CA ASP A 103 19.74 -9.66 -25.52
C ASP A 103 20.17 -10.30 -24.19
N ALA A 104 19.23 -10.98 -23.50
CA ALA A 104 19.56 -11.67 -22.25
C ALA A 104 20.69 -12.69 -22.50
N PRO A 105 21.75 -12.76 -21.65
CA PRO A 105 22.90 -13.61 -21.84
C PRO A 105 22.59 -15.07 -21.48
N ILE A 106 21.76 -15.72 -22.28
CA ILE A 106 21.30 -17.10 -22.12
C ILE A 106 21.78 -17.91 -23.32
N ASP A 107 22.43 -19.05 -23.07
CA ASP A 107 22.85 -19.99 -24.11
C ASP A 107 21.65 -20.80 -24.64
N ALA A 108 20.72 -20.09 -25.31
CA ALA A 108 19.53 -20.67 -25.92
C ALA A 108 19.01 -19.75 -27.03
N GLN A 109 18.28 -20.32 -28.00
CA GLN A 109 17.57 -19.53 -28.99
C GLN A 109 16.20 -19.07 -28.46
N PHE A 110 16.00 -17.77 -28.35
CA PHE A 110 14.73 -17.17 -27.94
C PHE A 110 14.52 -15.84 -28.65
N LYS A 111 13.28 -15.37 -28.72
CA LYS A 111 12.96 -14.07 -29.32
C LYS A 111 13.12 -12.93 -28.30
N ASN A 112 12.74 -13.17 -27.06
CA ASN A 112 12.70 -12.16 -25.99
C ASN A 112 12.50 -12.82 -24.65
N VAL A 113 13.06 -12.25 -23.59
CA VAL A 113 12.73 -12.55 -22.19
C VAL A 113 12.09 -11.30 -21.61
N SER A 114 10.98 -11.44 -20.90
CA SER A 114 10.31 -10.29 -20.31
C SER A 114 9.58 -10.67 -19.01
N VAL A 115 9.44 -9.68 -18.13
CA VAL A 115 8.48 -9.70 -17.03
C VAL A 115 7.32 -8.78 -17.37
N CYS A 116 6.13 -9.18 -16.95
CA CYS A 116 4.94 -8.34 -17.04
C CYS A 116 4.30 -8.30 -15.65
N ILE A 117 4.17 -7.11 -15.09
CA ILE A 117 3.51 -6.89 -13.80
C ILE A 117 2.31 -5.97 -13.98
N ARG A 118 1.27 -6.20 -13.19
CA ARG A 118 0.12 -5.33 -13.08
C ARG A 118 -0.04 -4.93 -11.63
N ARG A 119 -0.13 -3.63 -11.37
CA ARG A 119 -0.23 -3.07 -10.03
C ARG A 119 -1.41 -2.12 -9.95
N LYS A 120 -2.09 -2.17 -8.83
CA LYS A 120 -3.24 -1.31 -8.51
C LYS A 120 -2.98 -0.62 -7.19
N ARG A 121 -3.42 0.63 -7.08
CA ARG A 121 -3.43 1.34 -5.81
C ARG A 121 -4.62 0.85 -5.00
N HIS A 122 -4.34 0.11 -3.94
CA HIS A 122 -5.35 -0.40 -3.00
C HIS A 122 -5.63 0.63 -1.92
N THR A 123 -6.89 0.69 -1.49
CA THR A 123 -7.31 1.46 -0.32
C THR A 123 -7.43 0.54 0.88
N VAL A 124 -6.70 0.86 1.95
CA VAL A 124 -6.68 0.05 3.18
C VAL A 124 -7.03 0.94 4.37
N PHE A 125 -7.83 0.41 5.27
CA PHE A 125 -8.11 1.02 6.56
C PHE A 125 -7.41 0.21 7.65
N LEU A 126 -6.61 0.92 8.45
CA LEU A 126 -5.90 0.37 9.59
C LEU A 126 -6.55 0.87 10.89
N ALA A 127 -6.65 0.01 11.89
CA ALA A 127 -6.72 0.44 13.27
C ALA A 127 -5.30 0.48 13.83
N TYR A 128 -5.01 1.48 14.66
CA TYR A 128 -3.77 1.55 15.41
C TYR A 128 -4.06 1.69 16.90
N GLY A 129 -3.18 1.14 17.73
CA GLY A 129 -3.26 1.22 19.17
C GLY A 129 -1.90 1.18 19.83
N ALA A 130 -1.75 1.87 20.99
CA ALA A 130 -0.54 1.86 21.79
C ALA A 130 -0.90 2.11 23.26
N ASN A 131 -0.21 1.42 24.21
CA ASN A 131 -0.36 1.70 25.64
C ASN A 131 0.94 1.49 26.43
N GLU A 132 2.08 1.39 25.76
CA GLU A 132 3.39 1.24 26.39
C GLU A 132 4.36 2.29 25.86
N GLY A 133 5.10 2.96 26.76
CA GLY A 133 6.08 3.97 26.41
C GLY A 133 5.46 5.34 26.04
N ASN A 134 5.99 5.98 25.01
CA ASN A 134 5.44 7.24 24.49
C ASN A 134 4.47 6.96 23.33
N CYS A 135 3.22 6.64 23.66
CA CYS A 135 2.20 6.19 22.73
C CYS A 135 2.00 7.13 21.54
N GLU A 136 1.88 8.43 21.77
CA GLU A 136 1.66 9.42 20.71
C GLU A 136 2.83 9.43 19.71
N LYS A 137 4.06 9.43 20.25
CA LYS A 137 5.27 9.43 19.42
C LYS A 137 5.40 8.13 18.62
N GLN A 138 5.15 6.97 19.25
CA GLN A 138 5.23 5.66 18.59
C GLN A 138 4.21 5.51 17.48
N ILE A 139 2.97 6.00 17.69
CA ILE A 139 1.94 6.04 16.65
C ILE A 139 2.39 6.95 15.50
N GLU A 140 2.90 8.15 15.81
CA GLU A 140 3.35 9.10 14.79
C GLU A 140 4.54 8.57 13.99
N ASP A 141 5.56 8.04 14.66
CA ASP A 141 6.73 7.44 14.02
C ASP A 141 6.34 6.21 13.18
N GLY A 142 5.43 5.36 13.67
CA GLY A 142 4.95 4.21 12.90
C GLY A 142 4.17 4.60 11.64
N LEU A 143 3.25 5.55 11.74
CA LEU A 143 2.51 6.07 10.58
C LEU A 143 3.44 6.80 9.59
N LYS A 144 4.46 7.50 10.08
CA LYS A 144 5.50 8.11 9.25
C LYS A 144 6.31 7.07 8.49
N MET A 145 6.69 5.95 9.11
CA MET A 145 7.36 4.84 8.41
C MET A 145 6.50 4.26 7.28
N ILE A 146 5.16 4.21 7.47
CA ILE A 146 4.24 3.79 6.41
C ILE A 146 4.22 4.82 5.27
N ASP A 147 4.22 6.11 5.58
CA ASP A 147 4.15 7.20 4.61
C ASP A 147 5.46 7.38 3.82
N GLU A 148 6.59 7.02 4.40
CA GLU A 148 7.92 7.08 3.78
C GLU A 148 8.25 5.83 2.93
N ASP A 149 7.42 4.76 3.01
CA ASP A 149 7.62 3.57 2.18
C ASP A 149 7.19 3.82 0.73
N PRO A 150 8.01 3.46 -0.28
CA PRO A 150 7.70 3.75 -1.68
C PRO A 150 6.46 3.01 -2.22
N PHE A 151 5.94 2.02 -1.51
CA PHE A 151 4.78 1.21 -1.90
C PHE A 151 3.54 1.48 -1.04
N CYS A 152 3.61 2.45 -0.14
CA CYS A 152 2.52 2.85 0.74
C CYS A 152 2.45 4.37 0.87
N GLY A 153 1.34 4.87 1.43
CA GLY A 153 1.23 6.26 1.85
C GLY A 153 0.00 6.48 2.71
N VAL A 154 0.12 7.38 3.69
CA VAL A 154 -0.99 7.73 4.60
C VAL A 154 -1.86 8.80 3.93
N VAL A 155 -3.13 8.48 3.69
CA VAL A 155 -4.10 9.41 3.07
C VAL A 155 -4.75 10.28 4.13
N LYS A 156 -5.19 9.67 5.23
CA LYS A 156 -5.86 10.34 6.37
C LYS A 156 -5.61 9.55 7.65
N LYS A 157 -5.59 10.23 8.78
CA LYS A 157 -5.56 9.61 10.11
C LYS A 157 -6.45 10.39 11.07
N THR A 158 -7.05 9.71 12.06
CA THR A 158 -7.75 10.36 13.18
C THR A 158 -6.77 10.86 14.23
N LYS A 159 -7.25 11.65 15.18
CA LYS A 159 -6.57 11.81 16.45
C LYS A 159 -6.80 10.54 17.29
N PRO A 160 -5.82 10.10 18.10
CA PRO A 160 -6.05 9.01 19.04
C PRO A 160 -7.14 9.35 20.05
N VAL A 161 -7.96 8.36 20.40
CA VAL A 161 -8.90 8.40 21.53
C VAL A 161 -8.36 7.53 22.66
N ILE A 162 -8.59 7.94 23.91
CA ILE A 162 -8.16 7.17 25.08
C ILE A 162 -9.26 6.16 25.40
N THR A 163 -8.86 4.90 25.61
CA THR A 163 -9.78 3.78 25.87
C THR A 163 -9.30 2.89 27.01
N THR A 164 -10.24 2.35 27.78
CA THR A 164 -9.92 1.31 28.75
C THR A 164 -9.43 0.03 28.06
N PRO A 165 -8.55 -0.75 28.72
CA PRO A 165 -8.07 -2.03 28.19
C PRO A 165 -9.19 -3.01 27.88
N TYR A 166 -9.09 -3.68 26.73
CA TYR A 166 -9.97 -4.79 26.34
C TYR A 166 -9.42 -6.12 26.89
N GLY A 167 -10.30 -7.07 27.25
CA GLY A 167 -9.92 -8.43 27.61
C GLY A 167 -9.56 -8.66 29.09
N GLY A 168 -9.78 -7.70 30.01
CA GLY A 168 -9.68 -7.90 31.47
C GLY A 168 -8.25 -8.02 32.03
N VAL A 169 -7.23 -7.64 31.24
CA VAL A 169 -5.84 -7.54 31.73
C VAL A 169 -5.64 -6.16 32.34
N GLU A 170 -5.14 -6.09 33.59
CA GLU A 170 -4.82 -4.82 34.25
C GLU A 170 -3.57 -4.20 33.56
N GLN A 171 -3.77 -3.06 32.92
CA GLN A 171 -2.72 -2.34 32.17
C GLN A 171 -3.14 -0.87 31.96
N GLN A 172 -2.25 -0.06 31.41
CA GLN A 172 -2.55 1.34 31.10
C GLN A 172 -3.60 1.46 29.98
N ASP A 173 -4.32 2.59 29.97
CA ASP A 173 -5.25 2.93 28.90
C ASP A 173 -4.56 3.00 27.54
N PHE A 174 -5.29 2.64 26.50
CA PHE A 174 -4.81 2.66 25.13
C PHE A 174 -5.08 3.99 24.45
N TYR A 175 -4.17 4.37 23.58
CA TYR A 175 -4.34 5.40 22.55
C TYR A 175 -4.71 4.70 21.24
N ASN A 176 -6.01 4.68 20.91
CA ASN A 176 -6.53 3.99 19.73
C ASN A 176 -7.00 4.98 18.65
N GLY A 177 -6.89 4.58 17.39
CA GLY A 177 -7.38 5.38 16.29
C GLY A 177 -7.40 4.62 14.97
N ALA A 178 -7.65 5.34 13.87
CA ALA A 178 -7.70 4.75 12.55
C ALA A 178 -6.91 5.58 11.53
N ALA A 179 -6.37 4.88 10.53
CA ALA A 179 -5.73 5.50 9.38
C ALA A 179 -6.27 4.90 8.08
N GLN A 180 -6.44 5.74 7.07
CA GLN A 180 -6.62 5.32 5.68
C GLN A 180 -5.28 5.44 4.98
N ILE A 181 -4.82 4.35 4.40
CA ILE A 181 -3.60 4.30 3.59
C ILE A 181 -3.92 3.86 2.17
N TRP A 182 -3.06 4.19 1.23
CA TRP A 182 -2.96 3.48 -0.03
C TRP A 182 -1.76 2.55 0.00
N THR A 183 -1.81 1.45 -0.74
CA THR A 183 -0.68 0.53 -0.87
C THR A 183 -0.66 -0.17 -2.22
N LEU A 184 0.53 -0.59 -2.65
CA LEU A 184 0.77 -1.50 -3.77
C LEU A 184 1.09 -2.92 -3.30
N TYR A 185 1.24 -3.13 -1.99
CA TYR A 185 1.48 -4.45 -1.42
C TYR A 185 0.21 -5.29 -1.42
N GLU A 186 0.31 -6.54 -1.85
CA GLU A 186 -0.70 -7.57 -1.61
C GLU A 186 -0.93 -7.78 -0.10
N PRO A 187 -2.08 -8.30 0.35
CA PRO A 187 -2.49 -8.33 1.76
C PRO A 187 -1.44 -8.91 2.72
N HIS A 188 -0.88 -10.09 2.42
CA HIS A 188 0.15 -10.71 3.28
C HIS A 188 1.47 -9.94 3.29
N ARG A 189 1.83 -9.31 2.16
CA ARG A 189 3.02 -8.47 2.10
C ARG A 189 2.84 -7.21 2.92
N LEU A 190 1.65 -6.61 2.89
CA LEU A 190 1.29 -5.48 3.75
C LEU A 190 1.37 -5.89 5.22
N LEU A 191 0.76 -7.01 5.61
CA LEU A 191 0.84 -7.54 6.98
C LEU A 191 2.29 -7.69 7.45
N ALA A 192 3.14 -8.32 6.63
CA ALA A 192 4.55 -8.47 6.93
C ALA A 192 5.31 -7.13 7.05
N PHE A 193 4.89 -6.12 6.29
CA PHE A 193 5.44 -4.77 6.39
C PHE A 193 4.99 -4.08 7.69
N LEU A 194 3.69 -4.13 8.02
CA LEU A 194 3.16 -3.56 9.27
C LEU A 194 3.83 -4.18 10.51
N HIS A 195 4.08 -5.49 10.49
CA HIS A 195 4.83 -6.17 11.53
C HIS A 195 6.25 -5.60 11.74
N LYS A 196 6.95 -5.25 10.66
CA LYS A 196 8.25 -4.59 10.75
C LYS A 196 8.17 -3.17 11.32
N VAL A 197 7.08 -2.45 11.00
CA VAL A 197 6.83 -1.13 11.59
C VAL A 197 6.62 -1.25 13.09
N GLU A 198 5.81 -2.21 13.56
CA GLU A 198 5.58 -2.48 14.99
C GLU A 198 6.89 -2.87 15.72
N GLU A 199 7.69 -3.76 15.12
CA GLU A 199 9.00 -4.16 15.67
C GLU A 199 9.95 -2.97 15.80
N ALA A 200 9.97 -2.07 14.81
CA ALA A 200 10.77 -0.85 14.84
C ALA A 200 10.33 0.11 15.96
N GLN A 201 9.05 0.06 16.39
CA GLN A 201 8.54 0.81 17.54
C GLN A 201 8.77 0.08 18.88
N GLY A 202 9.43 -1.08 18.87
CA GLY A 202 9.83 -1.81 20.07
C GLY A 202 8.95 -3.00 20.42
N LEU A 203 8.03 -3.43 19.57
CA LEU A 203 7.23 -4.62 19.80
C LEU A 203 8.09 -5.89 19.68
N ASP A 204 8.29 -6.58 20.78
CA ASP A 204 8.93 -7.93 20.79
C ASP A 204 7.86 -9.01 20.61
N ARG A 205 7.73 -9.51 19.39
CA ARG A 205 6.73 -10.55 19.06
C ARG A 205 7.00 -11.89 19.72
N SER A 206 8.24 -12.17 20.15
CA SER A 206 8.58 -13.40 20.90
C SER A 206 8.00 -13.40 22.32
N ARG A 207 7.72 -12.21 22.87
CA ARG A 207 7.15 -11.99 24.20
C ARG A 207 5.68 -11.57 24.18
N LYS A 208 5.04 -11.57 23.01
CA LYS A 208 3.67 -11.10 22.82
C LYS A 208 2.71 -11.87 23.72
N GLN A 209 2.23 -11.23 24.78
CA GLN A 209 1.11 -11.72 25.57
C GLN A 209 -0.20 -11.36 24.86
N HIS A 210 -1.11 -12.32 24.74
CA HIS A 210 -2.44 -12.04 24.17
C HIS A 210 -3.14 -10.97 25.01
N TRP A 211 -3.55 -9.85 24.36
CA TRP A 211 -4.09 -8.63 25.00
C TRP A 211 -3.15 -7.92 25.99
N GLY A 212 -1.86 -8.16 25.92
CA GLY A 212 -0.86 -7.47 26.74
C GLY A 212 -0.52 -6.07 26.27
N PRO A 213 0.29 -5.32 27.06
CA PRO A 213 0.79 -4.00 26.68
C PRO A 213 1.59 -4.06 25.38
N ARG A 214 1.51 -2.99 24.57
CA ARG A 214 2.24 -2.90 23.31
C ARG A 214 2.61 -1.47 22.95
N PRO A 215 3.83 -1.26 22.42
CA PRO A 215 4.30 0.06 21.97
C PRO A 215 3.50 0.58 20.78
N LEU A 216 3.18 -0.31 19.82
CA LEU A 216 2.33 -0.07 18.67
C LEU A 216 1.70 -1.37 18.20
N ASP A 217 0.43 -1.30 17.81
CA ASP A 217 -0.36 -2.37 17.17
C ASP A 217 -1.01 -1.81 15.92
N LEU A 218 -0.92 -2.52 14.80
CA LEU A 218 -1.44 -2.10 13.50
C LEU A 218 -2.26 -3.23 12.88
N ASP A 219 -3.58 -3.12 12.95
CA ASP A 219 -4.52 -4.11 12.40
C ASP A 219 -5.08 -3.67 11.05
N ILE A 220 -5.08 -4.56 10.05
CA ILE A 220 -5.77 -4.35 8.77
C ILE A 220 -7.27 -4.56 8.98
N ILE A 221 -8.06 -3.50 8.90
CA ILE A 221 -9.51 -3.55 9.09
C ILE A 221 -10.23 -3.86 7.78
N PHE A 222 -9.91 -3.09 6.73
CA PHE A 222 -10.40 -3.31 5.37
C PHE A 222 -9.26 -3.17 4.37
N TYR A 223 -9.38 -3.91 3.28
CA TYR A 223 -8.48 -3.84 2.14
C TYR A 223 -9.33 -3.87 0.86
N ASP A 224 -9.59 -2.75 0.21
CA ASP A 224 -10.63 -2.58 -0.78
C ASP A 224 -11.92 -3.32 -0.32
N ASP A 225 -12.62 -3.99 -1.24
CA ASP A 225 -13.79 -4.84 -0.92
C ASP A 225 -13.40 -6.31 -0.69
N LEU A 226 -12.12 -6.60 -0.38
CA LEU A 226 -11.59 -7.96 -0.22
C LEU A 226 -12.27 -8.67 0.95
N ILE A 227 -12.61 -9.93 0.72
CA ILE A 227 -12.97 -10.90 1.75
C ILE A 227 -11.91 -11.99 1.71
N LEU A 228 -11.15 -12.12 2.80
CA LEU A 228 -10.09 -13.09 2.97
C LEU A 228 -10.28 -13.79 4.32
N ASP A 229 -10.19 -15.11 4.34
CA ASP A 229 -10.29 -15.92 5.56
C ASP A 229 -9.17 -16.97 5.55
N GLU A 230 -8.02 -16.57 6.02
CA GLU A 230 -6.82 -17.41 6.09
C GLU A 230 -6.27 -17.45 7.51
N ALA A 231 -5.41 -18.44 7.81
CA ALA A 231 -4.96 -18.74 9.17
C ALA A 231 -4.23 -17.57 9.86
N ASP A 232 -3.55 -16.73 9.11
CA ASP A 232 -2.73 -15.61 9.58
C ASP A 232 -3.29 -14.24 9.23
N LEU A 233 -4.34 -14.17 8.38
CA LEU A 233 -4.96 -12.92 7.97
C LEU A 233 -6.44 -13.09 7.62
N VAL A 234 -7.29 -12.38 8.35
CA VAL A 234 -8.73 -12.32 8.08
C VAL A 234 -9.14 -10.88 7.75
N ILE A 235 -9.74 -10.66 6.60
CA ILE A 235 -10.23 -9.35 6.13
C ILE A 235 -11.70 -9.49 5.67
N PRO A 236 -12.62 -8.68 6.16
CA PRO A 236 -12.50 -7.65 7.21
C PRO A 236 -12.06 -8.23 8.56
N HIS A 237 -11.42 -7.40 9.39
CA HIS A 237 -10.98 -7.83 10.71
C HIS A 237 -12.15 -8.39 11.53
N PRO A 238 -12.06 -9.62 12.07
CA PRO A 238 -13.21 -10.33 12.62
C PRO A 238 -13.86 -9.61 13.81
N ASP A 239 -13.05 -9.02 14.71
CA ASP A 239 -13.54 -8.40 15.92
C ASP A 239 -13.92 -6.92 15.77
N MET A 240 -13.76 -6.33 14.58
CA MET A 240 -13.99 -4.89 14.39
C MET A 240 -15.40 -4.44 14.79
N ALA A 241 -16.38 -5.30 14.54
CA ALA A 241 -17.80 -4.99 14.79
C ALA A 241 -18.16 -4.87 16.28
N ALA A 242 -17.38 -5.49 17.18
CA ALA A 242 -17.56 -5.46 18.61
C ALA A 242 -16.78 -4.32 19.30
N ARG A 243 -15.84 -3.67 18.59
CA ARG A 243 -14.88 -2.72 19.16
C ARG A 243 -15.26 -1.28 18.83
N ASP A 244 -15.86 -0.55 19.78
CA ASP A 244 -16.22 0.87 19.56
C ASP A 244 -15.00 1.76 19.31
N PHE A 245 -13.86 1.44 19.90
CA PHE A 245 -12.57 2.13 19.73
C PHE A 245 -11.93 1.90 18.33
N VAL A 246 -12.46 0.95 17.55
CA VAL A 246 -12.14 0.77 16.10
C VAL A 246 -13.20 1.46 15.26
N LEU A 247 -14.48 1.21 15.54
CA LEU A 247 -15.59 1.69 14.71
C LEU A 247 -15.76 3.21 14.71
N LYS A 248 -15.58 3.87 15.88
CA LYS A 248 -15.77 5.33 15.96
C LYS A 248 -14.70 6.11 15.22
N PRO A 249 -13.38 5.84 15.41
CA PRO A 249 -12.34 6.47 14.60
C PRO A 249 -12.51 6.16 13.10
N LEU A 250 -12.90 4.93 12.76
CA LEU A 250 -13.11 4.55 11.37
C LEU A 250 -14.32 5.30 10.75
N ALA A 251 -15.40 5.53 11.52
CA ALA A 251 -16.55 6.32 11.08
C ALA A 251 -16.23 7.80 10.88
N GLU A 252 -15.24 8.34 11.60
CA GLU A 252 -14.72 9.70 11.35
C GLU A 252 -14.03 9.80 9.98
N LEU A 253 -13.25 8.76 9.60
CA LEU A 253 -12.53 8.74 8.32
C LEU A 253 -13.42 8.41 7.13
N ALA A 254 -14.29 7.41 7.28
CA ALA A 254 -15.01 6.80 6.17
C ALA A 254 -16.43 6.33 6.58
N PRO A 255 -17.34 7.25 6.98
CA PRO A 255 -18.66 6.90 7.51
C PRO A 255 -19.52 6.09 6.54
N PHE A 256 -19.36 6.32 5.23
CA PHE A 256 -20.16 5.67 4.17
C PHE A 256 -19.50 4.43 3.58
N TYR A 257 -18.27 4.08 4.01
CA TYR A 257 -17.65 2.84 3.56
C TYR A 257 -18.48 1.64 4.00
N ARG A 258 -18.67 0.68 3.10
CA ARG A 258 -19.53 -0.48 3.34
C ARG A 258 -18.71 -1.70 3.67
N HIS A 259 -19.03 -2.32 4.77
CA HIS A 259 -18.45 -3.61 5.15
C HIS A 259 -18.75 -4.67 4.06
N PRO A 260 -17.74 -5.30 3.46
CA PRO A 260 -17.91 -6.15 2.27
C PRO A 260 -18.84 -7.37 2.48
N ILE A 261 -18.98 -7.87 3.72
CA ILE A 261 -19.85 -9.00 4.04
C ILE A 261 -21.25 -8.50 4.43
N THR A 262 -21.35 -7.65 5.45
CA THR A 262 -22.67 -7.26 6.03
C THR A 262 -23.39 -6.19 5.22
N LYS A 263 -22.68 -5.51 4.30
CA LYS A 263 -23.15 -4.36 3.49
C LYS A 263 -23.58 -3.13 4.30
N LYS A 264 -23.48 -3.18 5.63
CA LYS A 264 -23.71 -2.01 6.49
C LYS A 264 -22.59 -0.99 6.31
N THR A 265 -22.93 0.29 6.43
CA THR A 265 -21.92 1.36 6.48
C THR A 265 -21.20 1.34 7.82
N VAL A 266 -19.97 1.89 7.85
CA VAL A 266 -19.22 2.04 9.10
C VAL A 266 -19.98 2.91 10.10
N ALA A 267 -20.67 3.96 9.66
CA ALA A 267 -21.50 4.80 10.51
C ALA A 267 -22.66 4.00 11.15
N GLU A 268 -23.36 3.14 10.38
CA GLU A 268 -24.42 2.27 10.90
C GLU A 268 -23.87 1.29 11.93
N MET A 269 -22.68 0.73 11.70
CA MET A 269 -22.03 -0.20 12.62
C MET A 269 -21.60 0.51 13.91
N ALA A 270 -21.01 1.70 13.80
CA ALA A 270 -20.60 2.51 14.95
C ALA A 270 -21.79 2.93 15.84
N ALA A 271 -22.92 3.31 15.20
CA ALA A 271 -24.16 3.65 15.91
C ALA A 271 -24.80 2.44 16.61
N ALA A 272 -24.61 1.23 16.10
CA ALA A 272 -25.15 0.00 16.66
C ALA A 272 -24.25 -0.64 17.74
N SER A 273 -23.01 -0.17 17.89
CA SER A 273 -22.06 -0.68 18.88
C SER A 273 -22.56 -0.45 20.30
N MET A 274 -22.69 -1.53 21.10
CA MET A 274 -23.10 -1.47 22.51
C MET A 274 -21.92 -1.33 23.46
N GLU A 275 -20.71 -1.64 23.01
CA GLU A 275 -19.50 -1.54 23.83
C GLU A 275 -19.08 -0.07 24.00
N LYS A 276 -18.57 0.26 25.18
CA LYS A 276 -18.15 1.63 25.55
C LYS A 276 -16.80 1.55 26.26
N HIS A 277 -15.74 1.58 25.47
CA HIS A 277 -14.36 1.60 25.98
C HIS A 277 -13.73 2.99 25.90
N ILE A 278 -14.25 3.88 25.07
CA ILE A 278 -13.73 5.24 24.92
C ILE A 278 -14.03 6.05 26.16
N VAL A 279 -12.98 6.62 26.77
CA VAL A 279 -13.05 7.42 28.01
C VAL A 279 -12.99 8.92 27.68
N SER A 280 -12.22 9.30 26.65
CA SER A 280 -12.07 10.69 26.21
C SER A 280 -11.60 10.81 24.75
#